data_3ef817b2d16d3c9b87b0a5fda073d52e
#
_entry.id   3ef817b2d16d3c9b87b0a5fda073d52e
#
_cell.length_a   1.000
_cell.length_b   1.000
_cell.length_c   1.000
_cell.angle_alpha   90.00
_cell.angle_beta   90.00
_cell.angle_gamma   90.00
#
_symmetry.space_group_name_H-M   'P 1'
#
loop_
_entity.id
_entity.type
_entity.pdbx_description
1 polymer ?
#
loop_
_entity_poly.entity_id
_entity_poly.type
_entity_poly.pdbx_seq_one_letter_code
_entity_poly.pdbx_strand_id
1 'polypeptide(L)'
;MLDFGKSINVETWQDEVGNIIMRKPATPGLESRKGIILQAHMDMVPQKNNDKEFDFINDPIEAYIDGEWVTANGTTLGADNGIGVAAILAVMEDNSME
;
A
#
# COMPACT_ATOMS: atom_id res chain seq x y z
N MET A 1 -7.33 4.80 2.75
CA MET A 1 -7.40 3.37 3.14
C MET A 1 -8.76 2.98 3.74
N LEU A 2 -9.24 3.65 4.77
CA LEU A 2 -10.57 3.36 5.35
C LEU A 2 -11.70 3.47 4.31
N ASP A 3 -11.69 4.50 3.50
CA ASP A 3 -12.69 4.71 2.46
C ASP A 3 -12.61 3.64 1.35
N PHE A 4 -11.42 3.18 1.02
CA PHE A 4 -11.23 2.07 0.08
C PHE A 4 -11.88 0.80 0.60
N GLY A 5 -11.58 0.38 1.83
CA GLY A 5 -12.19 -0.81 2.43
C GLY A 5 -13.72 -0.76 2.47
N LYS A 6 -14.27 0.43 2.79
CA LYS A 6 -15.73 0.66 2.75
C LYS A 6 -16.29 0.58 1.32
N SER A 7 -15.57 1.11 0.33
CA SER A 7 -16.03 1.12 -1.07
C SER A 7 -16.14 -0.28 -1.67
N ILE A 8 -15.35 -1.24 -1.19
CA ILE A 8 -15.38 -2.64 -1.62
C ILE A 8 -16.15 -3.56 -0.65
N ASN A 9 -16.86 -2.99 0.33
CA ASN A 9 -17.64 -3.71 1.35
C ASN A 9 -16.82 -4.73 2.17
N VAL A 10 -15.56 -4.43 2.46
CA VAL A 10 -14.69 -5.23 3.32
C VAL A 10 -14.70 -4.62 4.72
N GLU A 11 -14.84 -5.46 5.75
CA GLU A 11 -14.72 -5.02 7.14
C GLU A 11 -13.37 -4.31 7.35
N THR A 12 -13.42 -3.03 7.75
CA THR A 12 -12.22 -2.18 7.82
C THR A 12 -12.28 -1.31 9.06
N TRP A 13 -11.18 -1.29 9.81
CA TRP A 13 -11.05 -0.41 10.98
C TRP A 13 -9.61 0.06 11.18
N GLN A 14 -9.46 1.07 12.02
CA GLN A 14 -8.18 1.59 12.46
C GLN A 14 -7.99 1.27 13.93
N ASP A 15 -6.80 0.81 14.31
CA ASP A 15 -6.46 0.59 15.73
C ASP A 15 -5.98 1.89 16.40
N GLU A 16 -5.68 1.79 17.72
CA GLU A 16 -5.27 2.92 18.55
C GLU A 16 -3.97 3.60 18.10
N VAL A 17 -3.08 2.87 17.42
CA VAL A 17 -1.79 3.39 16.96
C VAL A 17 -1.78 3.77 15.48
N GLY A 18 -2.94 3.65 14.82
CA GLY A 18 -3.11 4.12 13.44
C GLY A 18 -2.97 3.05 12.36
N ASN A 19 -2.79 1.77 12.72
CA ASN A 19 -2.80 0.70 11.72
C ASN A 19 -4.20 0.53 11.12
N ILE A 20 -4.26 0.27 9.83
CA ILE A 20 -5.50 -0.08 9.13
C ILE A 20 -5.57 -1.59 8.97
N ILE A 21 -6.67 -2.16 9.43
CA ILE A 21 -6.94 -3.59 9.33
C ILE A 21 -8.16 -3.80 8.44
N MET A 22 -8.02 -4.71 7.48
CA MET A 22 -9.12 -5.15 6.61
C MET A 22 -9.28 -6.65 6.77
N ARG A 23 -10.51 -7.11 6.92
CA ARG A 23 -10.84 -8.53 7.02
C ARG A 23 -11.76 -8.94 5.88
N LYS A 24 -11.21 -9.71 4.95
CA LYS A 24 -11.96 -10.32 3.87
C LYS A 24 -12.40 -11.73 4.28
N PRO A 25 -13.68 -12.09 4.16
CA PRO A 25 -14.13 -13.45 4.45
C PRO A 25 -13.53 -14.43 3.44
N ALA A 26 -13.53 -15.72 3.81
CA ALA A 26 -13.15 -16.78 2.89
C ALA A 26 -14.10 -16.84 1.69
N THR A 27 -13.60 -17.29 0.56
CA THR A 27 -14.41 -17.65 -0.59
C THR A 27 -15.44 -18.72 -0.20
N PRO A 28 -16.72 -18.62 -0.62
CA PRO A 28 -17.73 -19.61 -0.29
C PRO A 28 -17.27 -21.03 -0.59
N GLY A 29 -17.39 -21.92 0.40
CA GLY A 29 -16.91 -23.31 0.32
C GLY A 29 -15.48 -23.53 0.82
N LEU A 30 -14.72 -22.47 1.11
CA LEU A 30 -13.33 -22.53 1.58
C LEU A 30 -13.17 -22.05 3.03
N GLU A 31 -14.23 -21.95 3.80
CA GLU A 31 -14.25 -21.41 5.16
C GLU A 31 -13.39 -22.22 6.14
N SER A 32 -13.13 -23.50 5.84
CA SER A 32 -12.28 -24.37 6.66
C SER A 32 -10.78 -24.18 6.39
N ARG A 33 -10.41 -23.42 5.37
CA ARG A 33 -9.01 -23.13 5.07
C ARG A 33 -8.41 -22.20 6.12
N LYS A 34 -7.08 -22.31 6.32
CA LYS A 34 -6.37 -21.44 7.24
C LYS A 34 -6.41 -19.99 6.73
N GLY A 35 -6.68 -19.06 7.62
CA GLY A 35 -6.52 -17.64 7.34
C GLY A 35 -5.07 -17.26 7.10
N ILE A 36 -4.84 -16.26 6.29
CA ILE A 36 -3.53 -15.65 6.05
C ILE A 36 -3.58 -14.17 6.40
N ILE A 37 -2.44 -13.65 6.80
CA ILE A 37 -2.27 -12.21 7.05
C ILE A 37 -1.28 -11.69 6.02
N LEU A 38 -1.69 -10.64 5.31
CA LEU A 38 -0.83 -9.86 4.44
C LEU A 38 -0.54 -8.53 5.12
N GLN A 39 0.73 -8.14 5.16
CA GLN A 39 1.17 -6.93 5.87
C GLN A 39 2.07 -6.10 4.97
N ALA A 40 1.87 -4.79 4.99
CA ALA A 40 2.73 -3.79 4.37
C ALA A 40 2.68 -2.50 5.19
N HIS A 41 3.58 -1.56 4.92
CA HIS A 41 3.56 -0.23 5.54
C HIS A 41 3.24 0.86 4.51
N MET A 42 2.63 1.95 4.97
CA MET A 42 2.19 3.07 4.14
C MET A 42 3.13 4.28 4.21
N ASP A 43 4.04 4.28 5.17
CA ASP A 43 5.04 5.33 5.31
C ASP A 43 6.26 5.06 4.41
N MET A 44 7.06 6.09 4.24
CA MET A 44 8.30 6.06 3.46
C MET A 44 9.41 6.75 4.26
N VAL A 45 10.62 6.20 4.23
CA VAL A 45 11.80 6.90 4.74
C VAL A 45 12.11 8.09 3.83
N PRO A 46 12.00 9.33 4.33
CA PRO A 46 12.22 10.53 3.51
C PRO A 46 13.72 10.78 3.36
N GLN A 47 14.29 10.38 2.23
CA GLN A 47 15.69 10.56 1.88
C GLN A 47 15.83 11.29 0.54
N LYS A 48 16.86 12.14 0.43
CA LYS A 48 17.20 12.84 -0.80
C LYS A 48 18.71 12.91 -0.99
N ASN A 49 19.16 13.15 -2.22
CA ASN A 49 20.54 13.46 -2.50
C ASN A 49 20.94 14.78 -1.79
N ASN A 50 22.20 14.88 -1.34
CA ASN A 50 22.68 16.05 -0.59
C ASN A 50 22.64 17.35 -1.40
N ASP A 51 22.76 17.27 -2.71
CA ASP A 51 22.76 18.40 -3.64
C ASP A 51 21.35 18.83 -4.08
N LYS A 52 20.31 18.06 -3.70
CA LYS A 52 18.92 18.39 -4.02
C LYS A 52 18.26 19.19 -2.91
N GLU A 53 17.66 20.33 -3.27
CA GLU A 53 16.70 21.03 -2.42
C GLU A 53 15.31 20.40 -2.61
N PHE A 54 14.72 19.90 -1.51
CA PHE A 54 13.43 19.23 -1.55
C PHE A 54 12.77 19.28 -0.17
N ASP A 55 11.49 19.65 -0.14
CA ASP A 55 10.64 19.66 1.06
C ASP A 55 9.65 18.48 1.00
N PHE A 56 9.89 17.45 1.80
CA PHE A 56 9.01 16.25 1.85
C PHE A 56 7.60 16.52 2.35
N ILE A 57 7.33 17.70 2.92
CA ILE A 57 6.00 18.08 3.39
C ILE A 57 5.18 18.74 2.27
N ASN A 58 5.83 19.61 1.48
CA ASN A 58 5.14 20.47 0.52
C ASN A 58 5.41 20.11 -0.95
N ASP A 59 6.55 19.47 -1.24
CA ASP A 59 6.91 19.13 -2.61
C ASP A 59 6.42 17.72 -3.00
N PRO A 60 5.90 17.54 -4.21
CA PRO A 60 5.54 16.21 -4.71
C PRO A 60 6.77 15.40 -5.10
N ILE A 61 6.71 14.08 -4.93
CA ILE A 61 7.75 13.19 -5.43
C ILE A 61 7.75 13.25 -6.97
N GLU A 62 8.90 13.59 -7.55
CA GLU A 62 9.07 13.70 -9.00
C GLU A 62 9.44 12.34 -9.60
N ALA A 63 8.44 11.48 -9.80
CA ALA A 63 8.63 10.17 -10.40
C ALA A 63 8.77 10.28 -11.94
N TYR A 64 9.67 9.49 -12.52
CA TYR A 64 9.86 9.42 -13.96
C TYR A 64 10.27 8.02 -14.41
N ILE A 65 10.18 7.77 -15.74
CA ILE A 65 10.60 6.51 -16.35
C ILE A 65 12.05 6.66 -16.81
N ASP A 66 12.90 5.73 -16.36
CA ASP A 66 14.29 5.60 -16.75
C ASP A 66 14.52 4.19 -17.31
N GLY A 67 14.45 4.07 -18.65
CA GLY A 67 14.51 2.78 -19.34
C GLY A 67 13.36 1.85 -18.90
N GLU A 68 13.68 0.76 -18.23
CA GLU A 68 12.70 -0.20 -17.71
C GLU A 68 12.27 0.09 -16.26
N TRP A 69 12.76 1.18 -15.67
CA TRP A 69 12.54 1.52 -14.26
C TRP A 69 11.65 2.74 -14.10
N VAL A 70 10.89 2.74 -13.02
CA VAL A 70 10.29 3.96 -12.47
C VAL A 70 11.13 4.38 -11.27
N THR A 71 11.60 5.62 -11.28
CA THR A 71 12.48 6.17 -10.25
C THR A 71 12.02 7.57 -9.84
N ALA A 72 12.67 8.15 -8.83
CA ALA A 72 12.40 9.52 -8.39
C ALA A 72 13.63 10.40 -8.59
N ASN A 73 13.39 11.66 -8.90
CA ASN A 73 14.45 12.64 -9.17
C ASN A 73 15.13 13.06 -7.87
N GLY A 74 16.19 12.32 -7.51
CA GLY A 74 17.07 12.64 -6.37
C GLY A 74 16.46 12.40 -4.98
N THR A 75 15.33 11.71 -4.90
CA THR A 75 14.65 11.36 -3.64
C THR A 75 14.28 9.89 -3.59
N THR A 76 13.87 9.40 -2.41
CA THR A 76 13.14 8.14 -2.31
C THR A 76 11.83 8.22 -3.07
N LEU A 77 11.37 7.09 -3.63
CA LEU A 77 10.16 6.99 -4.45
C LEU A 77 8.91 6.60 -3.64
N GLY A 78 9.07 5.76 -2.61
CA GLY A 78 7.97 5.18 -1.83
C GLY A 78 7.49 3.82 -2.36
N ALA A 79 8.18 3.20 -3.34
CA ALA A 79 7.88 1.85 -3.80
C ALA A 79 8.04 0.81 -2.68
N ASP A 80 8.90 1.05 -1.73
CA ASP A 80 9.01 0.35 -0.46
C ASP A 80 8.21 1.16 0.61
N ASN A 81 6.99 0.79 0.98
CA ASN A 81 6.34 -0.44 0.54
C ASN A 81 5.02 -0.18 -0.24
N GLY A 82 5.00 0.81 -1.09
CA GLY A 82 3.83 1.13 -1.93
C GLY A 82 3.41 -0.04 -2.81
N ILE A 83 4.36 -0.84 -3.31
CA ILE A 83 4.07 -2.03 -4.11
C ILE A 83 3.40 -3.13 -3.28
N GLY A 84 3.84 -3.32 -2.04
CA GLY A 84 3.21 -4.28 -1.12
C GLY A 84 1.80 -3.86 -0.75
N VAL A 85 1.57 -2.58 -0.48
CA VAL A 85 0.24 -2.02 -0.24
C VAL A 85 -0.66 -2.25 -1.46
N ALA A 86 -0.19 -1.94 -2.67
CA ALA A 86 -0.96 -2.13 -3.89
C ALA A 86 -1.35 -3.60 -4.13
N ALA A 87 -0.43 -4.54 -3.88
CA ALA A 87 -0.69 -5.96 -3.99
C ALA A 87 -1.77 -6.43 -3.00
N ILE A 88 -1.71 -5.97 -1.74
CA ILE A 88 -2.73 -6.28 -0.73
C ILE A 88 -4.10 -5.73 -1.14
N LEU A 89 -4.16 -4.48 -1.61
CA LEU A 89 -5.42 -3.88 -2.06
C LEU A 89 -6.02 -4.62 -3.25
N ALA A 90 -5.18 -5.08 -4.19
CA ALA A 90 -5.62 -5.90 -5.32
C ALA A 90 -6.25 -7.22 -4.85
N VAL A 91 -5.65 -7.91 -3.88
CA VAL A 91 -6.21 -9.12 -3.27
C VAL A 91 -7.54 -8.83 -2.57
N MET A 92 -7.62 -7.72 -1.84
CA MET A 92 -8.85 -7.33 -1.14
C MET A 92 -10.01 -7.03 -2.10
N GLU A 93 -9.72 -6.39 -3.23
CA GLU A 93 -10.73 -6.03 -4.24
C GLU A 93 -11.16 -7.21 -5.11
N ASP A 94 -10.28 -8.18 -5.34
CA ASP A 94 -10.53 -9.32 -6.23
C ASP A 94 -11.54 -10.29 -5.61
N ASN A 95 -12.61 -10.59 -6.34
CA ASN A 95 -13.63 -11.55 -5.94
C ASN A 95 -13.54 -12.88 -6.73
N SER A 96 -12.50 -13.04 -7.57
CA SER A 96 -12.28 -14.22 -8.41
C SER A 96 -11.25 -15.20 -7.83
N MET A 97 -10.48 -14.79 -6.82
CA MET A 97 -9.49 -15.65 -6.18
C MET A 97 -10.13 -16.72 -5.30
N GLU A 98 -9.60 -17.94 -5.38
CA GLU A 98 -9.94 -19.09 -4.54
C GLU A 98 -8.87 -19.36 -3.46
#